data_e6a5e562dd16c954cd8fc0fdd9a818bf
#
_entry.id   e6a5e562dd16c954cd8fc0fdd9a818bf
#
_cell.length_a   1.000
_cell.length_b   1.000
_cell.length_c   1.000
_cell.angle_alpha   90.00
_cell.angle_beta   90.00
_cell.angle_gamma   90.00
#
_symmetry.space_group_name_H-M   'P 1'
#
loop_
_entity.id
_entity.type
_entity.pdbx_description
1 polymer ?
#
loop_
_entity_poly.entity_id
_entity_poly.type
_entity_poly.pdbx_seq_one_letter_code
_entity_poly.pdbx_strand_id
1 'polypeptide(L)'
;MRFAAIYYPNQCALVTEGKRFTYKELYEQANLLAKILLLDYGVKRDMCIGILCKNHLITVLLLPALARIGVSIKLINTDIASSKIREVVRKHNIHLLFSDSELKEKYIYDNLPCQTETTENLNKALSSNREFTDFKIPHIRCGRDIAVFTGGSSGKYKEASRRMSVFQFLPPLFALLEEIRIDEHDSVFIPLPIFHGFGLATLIISFVMGKKVCLMRKFDAREALETILEENIEVLSLVPAMLARLWQTENASDYMKNVKCIICGGDRLDKKWATITNERLGHVLYNLFGTSEAGFFMIASPEDLTKNEEITIGKPIRGVMCQVGNPDINGIGPLLVCSNWAMTSLKGKWQSTGDLVYRNTEGYYFYRGRADKMVVCGGENVYPDYVEKVINEHPEVLASVVYPSPEPKFGMVLDAKVEIAPYSSLTSEDIKSWLR
;
A
#
# COMPACT_ATOMS: atom_id res chain seq x y z
N MET A 1 11.66 -15.85 -2.15
CA MET A 1 13.10 -15.59 -2.04
C MET A 1 13.99 -16.82 -2.35
N ARG A 2 13.85 -17.99 -1.70
CA ARG A 2 14.69 -19.18 -2.00
C ARG A 2 14.64 -19.60 -3.49
N PHE A 3 13.43 -19.66 -4.06
CA PHE A 3 13.26 -19.97 -5.47
C PHE A 3 14.01 -18.97 -6.36
N ALA A 4 13.80 -17.69 -6.16
CA ALA A 4 14.47 -16.65 -6.92
C ALA A 4 16.01 -16.67 -6.76
N ALA A 5 16.52 -16.97 -5.56
CA ALA A 5 17.97 -17.13 -5.34
C ALA A 5 18.57 -18.34 -6.05
N ILE A 6 17.76 -19.36 -6.38
CA ILE A 6 18.22 -20.53 -7.17
C ILE A 6 18.21 -20.22 -8.65
N TYR A 7 17.14 -19.58 -9.16
CA TYR A 7 16.96 -19.36 -10.59
C TYR A 7 17.61 -18.06 -11.10
N TYR A 8 17.73 -17.04 -10.22
CA TYR A 8 18.26 -15.70 -10.56
C TYR A 8 19.35 -15.24 -9.58
N PRO A 9 20.37 -16.09 -9.21
CA PRO A 9 21.27 -15.82 -8.09
C PRO A 9 22.02 -14.49 -8.22
N ASN A 10 22.46 -14.15 -9.41
CA ASN A 10 23.30 -12.99 -9.68
C ASN A 10 22.52 -11.76 -10.16
N GLN A 11 21.20 -11.89 -10.35
CA GLN A 11 20.38 -10.72 -10.71
C GLN A 11 20.21 -9.78 -9.52
N CYS A 12 20.22 -8.48 -9.79
CA CYS A 12 19.90 -7.46 -8.80
C CYS A 12 18.46 -7.66 -8.32
N ALA A 13 18.30 -7.91 -7.03
CA ALA A 13 17.00 -8.13 -6.42
C ALA A 13 16.46 -6.88 -5.71
N LEU A 14 17.37 -6.12 -5.05
CA LEU A 14 16.99 -4.98 -4.25
C LEU A 14 17.99 -3.85 -4.42
N VAL A 15 17.46 -2.65 -4.62
CA VAL A 15 18.17 -1.37 -4.51
C VAL A 15 17.52 -0.58 -3.41
N THR A 16 18.28 -0.18 -2.40
CA THR A 16 17.79 0.64 -1.28
C THR A 16 18.95 1.39 -0.63
N GLU A 17 18.74 2.64 -0.25
CA GLU A 17 19.74 3.48 0.42
C GLU A 17 21.11 3.49 -0.31
N GLY A 18 21.08 3.58 -1.66
CA GLY A 18 22.28 3.60 -2.52
C GLY A 18 23.03 2.26 -2.62
N LYS A 19 22.51 1.18 -2.05
CA LYS A 19 23.12 -0.17 -2.10
C LYS A 19 22.34 -1.11 -2.98
N ARG A 20 23.04 -2.05 -3.62
CA ARG A 20 22.48 -3.07 -4.50
C ARG A 20 22.74 -4.45 -3.91
N PHE A 21 21.75 -5.32 -3.98
CA PHE A 21 21.81 -6.69 -3.47
C PHE A 21 21.28 -7.65 -4.52
N THR A 22 22.02 -8.73 -4.75
CA THR A 22 21.56 -9.84 -5.59
C THR A 22 20.57 -10.73 -4.84
N TYR A 23 19.83 -11.57 -5.57
CA TYR A 23 18.94 -12.56 -4.95
C TYR A 23 19.69 -13.55 -4.04
N LYS A 24 20.92 -13.93 -4.42
CA LYS A 24 21.77 -14.79 -3.60
C LYS A 24 22.14 -14.10 -2.28
N GLU A 25 22.63 -12.89 -2.33
CA GLU A 25 23.02 -12.11 -1.14
C GLU A 25 21.82 -11.89 -0.20
N LEU A 26 20.65 -11.50 -0.73
CA LEU A 26 19.46 -11.35 0.10
C LEU A 26 19.04 -12.65 0.79
N TYR A 27 19.14 -13.77 0.06
CA TYR A 27 18.81 -15.08 0.62
C TYR A 27 19.78 -15.51 1.71
N GLU A 28 21.09 -15.31 1.50
CA GLU A 28 22.14 -15.62 2.48
C GLU A 28 22.00 -14.74 3.72
N GLN A 29 21.82 -13.42 3.56
CA GLN A 29 21.61 -12.49 4.68
C GLN A 29 20.31 -12.80 5.45
N ALA A 30 19.21 -13.12 4.77
CA ALA A 30 17.97 -13.52 5.44
C ALA A 30 18.14 -14.82 6.25
N ASN A 31 18.94 -15.78 5.76
CA ASN A 31 19.26 -16.99 6.50
C ASN A 31 20.15 -16.72 7.71
N LEU A 32 21.15 -15.85 7.55
CA LEU A 32 21.99 -15.40 8.65
C LEU A 32 21.16 -14.69 9.73
N LEU A 33 20.30 -13.76 9.31
CA LEU A 33 19.39 -13.07 10.22
C LEU A 33 18.47 -14.05 10.96
N ALA A 34 17.94 -15.07 10.28
CA ALA A 34 17.13 -16.09 10.95
C ALA A 34 17.90 -16.86 12.04
N LYS A 35 19.19 -17.17 11.82
CA LYS A 35 20.05 -17.78 12.83
C LYS A 35 20.27 -16.83 14.03
N ILE A 36 20.58 -15.57 13.78
CA ILE A 36 20.74 -14.54 14.82
C ILE A 36 19.46 -14.42 15.65
N LEU A 37 18.29 -14.35 15.00
CA LEU A 37 17.01 -14.25 15.69
C LEU A 37 16.73 -15.45 16.60
N LEU A 38 17.09 -16.66 16.16
CA LEU A 38 16.93 -17.89 16.95
C LEU A 38 17.90 -17.95 18.15
N LEU A 39 19.17 -17.61 17.95
CA LEU A 39 20.24 -17.83 18.92
C LEU A 39 20.42 -16.66 19.88
N ASP A 40 20.45 -15.43 19.36
CA ASP A 40 20.74 -14.24 20.17
C ASP A 40 19.48 -13.64 20.80
N TYR A 41 18.34 -13.71 20.07
CA TYR A 41 17.06 -13.12 20.54
C TYR A 41 16.06 -14.18 21.06
N GLY A 42 16.39 -15.45 20.98
CA GLY A 42 15.54 -16.54 21.46
C GLY A 42 14.18 -16.63 20.76
N VAL A 43 14.08 -16.14 19.52
CA VAL A 43 12.84 -16.18 18.75
C VAL A 43 12.44 -17.62 18.47
N LYS A 44 11.20 -17.98 18.82
CA LYS A 44 10.67 -19.35 18.68
C LYS A 44 9.41 -19.34 17.80
N ARG A 45 9.08 -20.50 17.25
CA ARG A 45 8.00 -20.69 16.28
C ARG A 45 6.67 -20.06 16.68
N ASP A 46 6.24 -20.13 17.89
CA ASP A 46 4.90 -19.69 18.29
C ASP A 46 4.82 -18.24 18.77
N MET A 47 5.93 -17.51 18.66
CA MET A 47 5.96 -16.09 19.01
C MET A 47 5.23 -15.23 18.01
N CYS A 48 4.75 -14.08 18.49
CA CYS A 48 4.28 -12.97 17.71
C CYS A 48 5.33 -11.85 17.71
N ILE A 49 5.76 -11.43 16.53
CA ILE A 49 6.82 -10.45 16.33
C ILE A 49 6.26 -9.21 15.67
N GLY A 50 6.48 -8.04 16.29
CA GLY A 50 6.11 -6.75 15.74
C GLY A 50 7.26 -6.16 14.91
N ILE A 51 6.94 -5.50 13.82
CA ILE A 51 7.86 -4.73 12.99
C ILE A 51 7.30 -3.32 12.85
N LEU A 52 7.97 -2.34 13.42
CA LEU A 52 7.67 -0.91 13.36
C LEU A 52 8.82 -0.20 12.67
N CYS A 53 8.96 -0.40 11.37
CA CYS A 53 10.10 0.03 10.59
C CYS A 53 9.67 0.66 9.27
N LYS A 54 10.47 1.60 8.78
CA LYS A 54 10.38 2.15 7.42
C LYS A 54 10.94 1.15 6.40
N ASN A 55 10.86 1.52 5.13
CA ASN A 55 11.43 0.72 4.04
C ASN A 55 12.96 0.80 4.05
N HIS A 56 13.63 -0.30 4.31
CA HIS A 56 15.07 -0.47 4.18
C HIS A 56 15.47 -1.96 4.20
N LEU A 57 16.75 -2.27 3.99
CA LEU A 57 17.26 -3.64 3.87
C LEU A 57 16.80 -4.55 5.02
N ILE A 58 16.97 -4.12 6.28
CA ILE A 58 16.65 -4.98 7.44
C ILE A 58 15.17 -5.32 7.50
N THR A 59 14.28 -4.37 7.19
CA THR A 59 12.84 -4.62 7.12
C THR A 59 12.51 -5.68 6.07
N VAL A 60 13.17 -5.62 4.90
CA VAL A 60 13.01 -6.62 3.83
C VAL A 60 13.52 -7.99 4.27
N LEU A 61 14.67 -8.06 4.96
CA LEU A 61 15.26 -9.31 5.42
C LEU A 61 14.49 -9.96 6.58
N LEU A 62 13.88 -9.16 7.46
CA LEU A 62 13.07 -9.66 8.58
C LEU A 62 11.89 -10.51 8.10
N LEU A 63 11.24 -10.15 6.99
CA LEU A 63 10.09 -10.87 6.47
C LEU A 63 10.40 -12.35 6.17
N PRO A 64 11.36 -12.70 5.30
CA PRO A 64 11.70 -14.10 5.02
C PRO A 64 12.40 -14.79 6.19
N ALA A 65 13.19 -14.07 7.02
CA ALA A 65 13.84 -14.65 8.20
C ALA A 65 12.80 -15.12 9.22
N LEU A 66 11.86 -14.29 9.58
CA LEU A 66 10.79 -14.60 10.52
C LEU A 66 9.80 -15.64 9.95
N ALA A 67 9.45 -15.54 8.66
CA ALA A 67 8.63 -16.54 7.98
C ALA A 67 9.28 -17.93 8.02
N ARG A 68 10.61 -18.00 7.90
CA ARG A 68 11.39 -19.25 7.97
C ARG A 68 11.39 -19.86 9.38
N ILE A 69 11.35 -19.03 10.42
CA ILE A 69 11.23 -19.50 11.82
C ILE A 69 9.80 -19.97 12.10
N GLY A 70 8.80 -19.41 11.39
CA GLY A 70 7.39 -19.77 11.52
C GLY A 70 6.67 -19.01 12.62
N VAL A 71 7.04 -17.76 12.84
CA VAL A 71 6.37 -16.83 13.77
C VAL A 71 5.19 -16.13 13.11
N SER A 72 4.33 -15.51 13.92
CA SER A 72 3.33 -14.54 13.48
C SER A 72 3.97 -13.17 13.34
N ILE A 73 3.81 -12.50 12.19
CA ILE A 73 4.41 -11.20 11.88
C ILE A 73 3.33 -10.12 11.92
N LYS A 74 3.57 -9.05 12.67
CA LYS A 74 2.70 -7.88 12.76
C LYS A 74 3.43 -6.64 12.25
N LEU A 75 3.04 -6.16 11.05
CA LEU A 75 3.58 -4.94 10.45
C LEU A 75 2.79 -3.74 10.99
N ILE A 76 3.47 -2.90 11.74
CA ILE A 76 2.85 -1.77 12.43
C ILE A 76 3.15 -0.49 11.65
N ASN A 77 2.12 0.33 11.43
CA ASN A 77 2.25 1.62 10.76
C ASN A 77 3.17 2.55 11.57
N THR A 78 4.17 3.12 10.91
CA THR A 78 5.14 4.06 11.52
C THR A 78 4.53 5.41 11.93
N ASP A 79 3.31 5.70 11.50
CA ASP A 79 2.55 6.90 11.89
C ASP A 79 1.50 6.63 12.99
N ILE A 80 1.55 5.44 13.59
CA ILE A 80 0.67 5.10 14.73
C ILE A 80 0.88 6.10 15.88
N ALA A 81 -0.20 6.50 16.55
CA ALA A 81 -0.09 7.33 17.73
C ALA A 81 0.63 6.58 18.87
N SER A 82 1.55 7.25 19.59
CA SER A 82 2.36 6.65 20.66
C SER A 82 1.50 5.97 21.75
N SER A 83 0.36 6.55 22.09
CA SER A 83 -0.60 5.96 23.04
C SER A 83 -1.19 4.63 22.58
N LYS A 84 -1.22 4.36 21.27
CA LYS A 84 -1.81 3.16 20.67
C LYS A 84 -0.83 1.98 20.53
N ILE A 85 0.47 2.24 20.52
CA ILE A 85 1.47 1.15 20.40
C ILE A 85 1.32 0.16 21.56
N ARG A 86 1.18 0.64 22.79
CA ARG A 86 1.00 -0.23 23.96
C ARG A 86 -0.26 -1.09 23.86
N GLU A 87 -1.35 -0.52 23.35
CA GLU A 87 -2.61 -1.24 23.11
C GLU A 87 -2.41 -2.36 22.09
N VAL A 88 -1.74 -2.05 20.96
CA VAL A 88 -1.43 -3.03 19.90
C VAL A 88 -0.54 -4.15 20.43
N VAL A 89 0.54 -3.82 21.16
CA VAL A 89 1.46 -4.81 21.73
C VAL A 89 0.73 -5.76 22.67
N ARG A 90 -0.12 -5.25 23.57
CA ARG A 90 -0.90 -6.07 24.52
C ARG A 90 -1.95 -6.93 23.82
N LYS A 91 -2.76 -6.30 22.96
CA LYS A 91 -3.88 -6.97 22.27
C LYS A 91 -3.41 -8.15 21.41
N HIS A 92 -2.25 -8.02 20.77
CA HIS A 92 -1.73 -9.03 19.85
C HIS A 92 -0.62 -9.90 20.47
N ASN A 93 -0.38 -9.79 21.78
CA ASN A 93 0.64 -10.55 22.50
C ASN A 93 2.00 -10.51 21.77
N ILE A 94 2.45 -9.32 21.40
CA ILE A 94 3.75 -9.14 20.74
C ILE A 94 4.85 -9.44 21.78
N HIS A 95 5.72 -10.40 21.47
CA HIS A 95 6.80 -10.84 22.33
C HIS A 95 8.08 -10.01 22.15
N LEU A 96 8.33 -9.62 20.89
CA LEU A 96 9.50 -8.83 20.51
C LEU A 96 9.06 -7.83 19.42
N LEU A 97 9.47 -6.56 19.60
CA LEU A 97 9.20 -5.47 18.67
C LEU A 97 10.51 -4.98 18.07
N PHE A 98 10.66 -5.10 16.76
CA PHE A 98 11.74 -4.46 16.02
C PHE A 98 11.31 -3.07 15.56
N SER A 99 12.21 -2.09 15.72
CA SER A 99 11.95 -0.71 15.28
C SER A 99 13.21 -0.02 14.81
N ASP A 100 13.05 1.01 13.97
CA ASP A 100 14.13 1.94 13.66
C ASP A 100 14.47 2.77 14.91
N SER A 101 15.76 3.14 15.10
CA SER A 101 16.18 3.95 16.26
C SER A 101 15.43 5.27 16.34
N GLU A 102 15.23 5.96 15.20
CA GLU A 102 14.46 7.21 15.13
C GLU A 102 13.00 7.06 15.59
N LEU A 103 12.39 5.89 15.34
CA LEU A 103 11.03 5.60 15.80
C LEU A 103 11.02 5.22 17.27
N LYS A 104 12.08 4.56 17.76
CA LYS A 104 12.24 4.26 19.17
C LYS A 104 12.28 5.52 20.02
N GLU A 105 12.99 6.54 19.59
CA GLU A 105 13.06 7.85 20.26
C GLU A 105 11.71 8.59 20.24
N LYS A 106 11.03 8.57 19.08
CA LYS A 106 9.73 9.20 18.90
C LYS A 106 8.63 8.60 19.78
N TYR A 107 8.68 7.31 20.01
CA TYR A 107 7.60 6.55 20.66
C TYR A 107 8.04 6.06 22.04
N ILE A 108 8.54 6.80 22.92
CA ILE A 108 8.94 6.47 24.31
C ILE A 108 8.52 5.05 24.73
N TYR A 109 9.43 4.08 24.54
CA TYR A 109 9.16 2.66 24.81
C TYR A 109 9.32 2.26 26.29
N ASP A 110 9.47 3.21 27.19
CA ASP A 110 9.55 2.91 28.60
C ASP A 110 8.30 2.16 29.05
N ASN A 111 8.50 0.90 29.44
CA ASN A 111 7.47 -0.02 29.91
C ASN A 111 6.51 -0.62 28.84
N LEU A 112 6.96 -0.89 27.62
CA LEU A 112 6.22 -1.81 26.76
C LEU A 112 6.28 -3.25 27.35
N PRO A 113 5.15 -3.99 27.31
CA PRO A 113 5.11 -5.35 27.83
C PRO A 113 5.74 -6.39 26.87
N CYS A 114 6.77 -6.03 26.15
CA CYS A 114 7.54 -6.88 25.24
C CYS A 114 9.00 -6.45 25.18
N GLN A 115 9.86 -7.34 24.69
CA GLN A 115 11.21 -6.96 24.34
C GLN A 115 11.22 -6.01 23.14
N THR A 116 12.17 -5.09 23.09
CA THR A 116 12.34 -4.15 21.98
C THR A 116 13.77 -4.18 21.48
N GLU A 117 13.95 -4.16 20.16
CA GLU A 117 15.27 -4.13 19.55
C GLU A 117 15.27 -3.21 18.32
N THR A 118 16.42 -2.65 18.00
CA THR A 118 16.57 -1.73 16.88
C THR A 118 17.09 -2.44 15.63
N THR A 119 16.67 -1.94 14.48
CA THR A 119 17.14 -2.44 13.17
C THR A 119 18.63 -2.17 12.97
N GLU A 120 19.17 -1.12 13.58
CA GLU A 120 20.60 -0.78 13.56
C GLU A 120 21.44 -1.82 14.31
N ASN A 121 20.96 -2.35 15.44
CA ASN A 121 21.64 -3.43 16.16
C ASN A 121 21.60 -4.74 15.37
N LEU A 122 20.48 -5.05 14.71
CA LEU A 122 20.40 -6.19 13.78
C LEU A 122 21.38 -6.05 12.62
N ASN A 123 21.53 -4.85 12.07
CA ASN A 123 22.49 -4.59 10.99
C ASN A 123 23.94 -4.78 11.47
N LYS A 124 24.27 -4.31 12.67
CA LYS A 124 25.58 -4.57 13.28
C LYS A 124 25.83 -6.08 13.51
N ALA A 125 24.83 -6.80 13.99
CA ALA A 125 24.90 -8.25 14.18
C ALA A 125 25.12 -9.00 12.86
N LEU A 126 24.43 -8.61 11.77
CA LEU A 126 24.63 -9.15 10.43
C LEU A 126 26.04 -8.89 9.89
N SER A 127 26.63 -7.74 10.20
CA SER A 127 27.96 -7.33 9.73
C SER A 127 29.12 -7.94 10.55
N SER A 128 28.83 -8.65 11.64
CA SER A 128 29.84 -9.11 12.61
C SER A 128 30.60 -10.38 12.21
N ASN A 129 30.57 -10.81 10.95
CA ASN A 129 31.28 -12.00 10.43
C ASN A 129 31.22 -13.26 11.33
N ARG A 130 30.10 -13.47 12.03
CA ARG A 130 29.88 -14.65 12.85
C ARG A 130 29.66 -15.87 11.98
N GLU A 131 30.50 -16.87 12.11
CA GLU A 131 30.26 -18.18 11.51
C GLU A 131 29.35 -19.02 12.41
N PHE A 132 28.24 -19.47 11.88
CA PHE A 132 27.33 -20.43 12.53
C PHE A 132 27.46 -21.78 11.82
N THR A 133 28.63 -22.44 12.02
CA THR A 133 29.05 -23.58 11.20
C THR A 133 28.14 -24.79 11.27
N ASP A 134 27.48 -25.08 12.40
CA ASP A 134 26.66 -26.29 12.56
C ASP A 134 25.18 -26.08 12.85
N PHE A 135 24.71 -24.85 12.85
CA PHE A 135 23.32 -24.57 13.16
C PHE A 135 22.43 -24.67 11.93
N LYS A 136 21.58 -25.69 11.88
CA LYS A 136 20.55 -25.84 10.84
C LYS A 136 19.23 -25.24 11.33
N ILE A 137 18.72 -24.23 10.58
CA ILE A 137 17.39 -23.68 10.84
C ILE A 137 16.36 -24.82 10.60
N PRO A 138 15.44 -25.06 11.54
CA PRO A 138 14.40 -26.06 11.37
C PRO A 138 13.62 -25.85 10.05
N HIS A 139 13.33 -26.94 9.36
CA HIS A 139 12.59 -26.87 8.09
C HIS A 139 11.10 -26.67 8.39
N ILE A 140 10.62 -25.45 8.25
CA ILE A 140 9.18 -25.13 8.40
C ILE A 140 8.58 -24.96 7.01
N ARG A 141 7.52 -25.75 6.73
CA ARG A 141 6.85 -25.74 5.42
C ARG A 141 6.06 -24.46 5.14
N CYS A 142 5.56 -23.77 6.19
CA CYS A 142 4.79 -22.53 6.07
C CYS A 142 5.03 -21.65 7.29
N GLY A 143 5.21 -20.33 7.09
CA GLY A 143 5.05 -19.34 8.15
C GLY A 143 3.61 -19.35 8.71
N ARG A 144 3.37 -18.71 9.87
CA ARG A 144 2.03 -18.66 10.46
C ARG A 144 1.16 -17.67 9.71
N ASP A 145 1.22 -16.43 10.10
CA ASP A 145 0.44 -15.35 9.52
C ASP A 145 1.26 -14.06 9.43
N ILE A 146 0.89 -13.24 8.50
CA ILE A 146 1.33 -11.85 8.39
C ILE A 146 0.11 -10.95 8.46
N ALA A 147 0.19 -9.92 9.27
CA ALA A 147 -0.87 -8.95 9.42
C ALA A 147 -0.37 -7.53 9.24
N VAL A 148 -1.18 -6.72 8.57
CA VAL A 148 -1.03 -5.28 8.47
C VAL A 148 -2.09 -4.60 9.32
N PHE A 149 -1.78 -3.46 9.92
CA PHE A 149 -2.72 -2.67 10.69
C PHE A 149 -3.18 -1.47 9.88
N THR A 150 -4.50 -1.33 9.75
CA THR A 150 -5.11 -0.20 9.05
C THR A 150 -5.83 0.70 10.05
N GLY A 151 -5.68 2.01 9.88
CA GLY A 151 -6.50 2.99 10.60
C GLY A 151 -7.93 2.91 10.10
N GLY A 152 -8.85 2.41 10.93
CA GLY A 152 -10.29 2.50 10.64
C GLY A 152 -10.76 3.94 10.86
N SER A 153 -11.76 4.41 10.11
CA SER A 153 -12.47 5.69 10.30
C SER A 153 -13.00 5.90 11.74
N SER A 154 -13.19 4.80 12.47
CA SER A 154 -13.60 4.79 13.88
C SER A 154 -12.46 5.02 14.89
N GLY A 155 -11.24 5.33 14.46
CA GLY A 155 -10.06 5.50 15.34
C GLY A 155 -9.54 4.19 15.96
N LYS A 156 -10.15 3.05 15.64
CA LYS A 156 -9.69 1.73 16.07
C LYS A 156 -8.86 1.10 14.96
N TYR A 157 -7.63 0.67 15.28
CA TYR A 157 -6.82 -0.10 14.34
C TYR A 157 -7.45 -1.47 14.10
N LYS A 158 -7.71 -1.77 12.82
CA LYS A 158 -8.16 -3.08 12.37
C LYS A 158 -6.98 -3.89 11.88
N GLU A 159 -6.95 -5.16 12.27
CA GLU A 159 -5.94 -6.11 11.82
C GLU A 159 -6.44 -6.86 10.59
N ALA A 160 -5.71 -6.79 9.48
CA ALA A 160 -5.94 -7.62 8.31
C ALA A 160 -4.87 -8.72 8.27
N SER A 161 -5.21 -9.88 8.82
CA SER A 161 -4.31 -11.04 8.92
C SER A 161 -4.54 -12.03 7.79
N ARG A 162 -3.43 -12.51 7.20
CA ARG A 162 -3.42 -13.55 6.16
C ARG A 162 -2.41 -14.64 6.49
N ARG A 163 -2.74 -15.89 6.18
CA ARG A 163 -1.76 -16.97 6.25
C ARG A 163 -0.65 -16.74 5.21
N MET A 164 0.60 -16.94 5.61
CA MET A 164 1.74 -16.93 4.68
C MET A 164 1.75 -18.23 3.85
N SER A 165 0.90 -18.29 2.83
CA SER A 165 0.80 -19.41 1.90
C SER A 165 0.92 -18.92 0.47
N VAL A 166 1.80 -19.53 -0.32
CA VAL A 166 1.97 -19.21 -1.75
C VAL A 166 0.65 -19.35 -2.49
N PHE A 167 -0.17 -20.34 -2.16
CA PHE A 167 -1.46 -20.57 -2.80
C PHE A 167 -2.49 -19.44 -2.61
N GLN A 168 -2.36 -18.63 -1.56
CA GLN A 168 -3.24 -17.47 -1.36
C GLN A 168 -2.85 -16.27 -2.24
N PHE A 169 -1.59 -16.21 -2.68
CA PHE A 169 -1.10 -15.14 -3.53
C PHE A 169 -1.19 -15.48 -5.03
N LEU A 170 -1.46 -16.74 -5.40
CA LEU A 170 -1.59 -17.13 -6.81
C LEU A 170 -2.73 -16.42 -7.54
N PRO A 171 -3.98 -16.35 -7.02
CA PRO A 171 -5.05 -15.70 -7.76
C PRO A 171 -4.79 -14.21 -8.05
N PRO A 172 -4.39 -13.37 -7.06
CA PRO A 172 -4.01 -11.99 -7.35
C PRO A 172 -2.78 -11.88 -8.28
N LEU A 173 -1.82 -12.81 -8.19
CA LEU A 173 -0.69 -12.84 -9.12
C LEU A 173 -1.17 -13.11 -10.56
N PHE A 174 -2.05 -14.10 -10.78
CA PHE A 174 -2.60 -14.37 -12.10
C PHE A 174 -3.37 -13.18 -12.67
N ALA A 175 -4.12 -12.46 -11.84
CA ALA A 175 -4.80 -11.24 -12.29
C ALA A 175 -3.82 -10.15 -12.74
N LEU A 176 -2.70 -9.97 -12.03
CA LEU A 176 -1.64 -9.03 -12.44
C LEU A 176 -0.93 -9.48 -13.72
N LEU A 177 -0.77 -10.77 -13.94
CA LEU A 177 -0.21 -11.31 -15.18
C LEU A 177 -1.16 -11.13 -16.36
N GLU A 178 -2.46 -11.42 -16.17
CA GLU A 178 -3.46 -11.34 -17.24
C GLU A 178 -3.79 -9.88 -17.63
N GLU A 179 -3.95 -8.99 -16.63
CA GLU A 179 -4.44 -7.62 -16.85
C GLU A 179 -3.31 -6.59 -17.02
N ILE A 180 -2.20 -6.76 -16.31
CA ILE A 180 -1.11 -5.78 -16.24
C ILE A 180 0.14 -6.25 -16.99
N ARG A 181 0.26 -7.58 -17.26
CA ARG A 181 1.42 -8.21 -17.91
C ARG A 181 2.73 -7.89 -17.20
N ILE A 182 2.70 -7.93 -15.86
CA ILE A 182 3.83 -7.54 -15.01
C ILE A 182 5.09 -8.42 -15.24
N ASP A 183 4.93 -9.58 -15.83
CA ASP A 183 6.00 -10.49 -16.23
C ASP A 183 6.90 -9.91 -17.35
N GLU A 184 6.39 -9.00 -18.17
CA GLU A 184 7.12 -8.38 -19.28
C GLU A 184 8.09 -7.27 -18.84
N HIS A 185 8.09 -6.92 -17.56
CA HIS A 185 8.89 -5.84 -16.99
C HIS A 185 9.95 -6.36 -16.03
N ASP A 186 11.13 -5.74 -16.00
CA ASP A 186 12.27 -6.21 -15.23
C ASP A 186 12.49 -5.49 -13.91
N SER A 187 11.95 -4.29 -13.75
CA SER A 187 12.20 -3.42 -12.59
C SER A 187 10.94 -2.78 -12.03
N VAL A 188 10.84 -2.74 -10.71
CA VAL A 188 9.69 -2.20 -9.97
C VAL A 188 10.17 -1.21 -8.92
N PHE A 189 9.62 0.00 -8.93
CA PHE A 189 9.84 1.01 -7.90
C PHE A 189 8.68 1.00 -6.91
N ILE A 190 9.00 0.86 -5.63
CA ILE A 190 8.04 0.78 -4.51
C ILE A 190 8.36 1.87 -3.49
N PRO A 191 7.87 3.11 -3.67
CA PRO A 191 7.96 4.15 -2.65
C PRO A 191 6.93 3.96 -1.52
N LEU A 192 5.97 3.05 -1.73
CA LEU A 192 4.92 2.72 -0.76
C LEU A 192 5.51 2.06 0.48
N PRO A 193 5.05 2.41 1.70
CA PRO A 193 5.46 1.71 2.90
C PRO A 193 5.06 0.22 2.85
N ILE A 194 6.01 -0.68 3.10
CA ILE A 194 5.77 -2.13 3.09
C ILE A 194 5.00 -2.64 4.31
N PHE A 195 4.73 -1.81 5.30
CA PHE A 195 3.78 -2.11 6.37
C PHE A 195 2.31 -1.92 5.94
N HIS A 196 2.04 -1.40 4.74
CA HIS A 196 0.72 -1.42 4.11
C HIS A 196 0.57 -2.60 3.15
N GLY A 197 -0.65 -3.11 3.05
CA GLY A 197 -0.95 -4.29 2.24
C GLY A 197 -0.55 -4.17 0.77
N PHE A 198 -0.69 -2.97 0.18
CA PHE A 198 -0.33 -2.71 -1.21
C PHE A 198 1.19 -2.79 -1.41
N GLY A 199 1.97 -2.04 -0.63
CA GLY A 199 3.44 -2.08 -0.71
C GLY A 199 4.01 -3.47 -0.43
N LEU A 200 3.47 -4.17 0.58
CA LEU A 200 3.86 -5.55 0.90
C LEU A 200 3.56 -6.53 -0.23
N ALA A 201 2.37 -6.45 -0.82
CA ALA A 201 1.97 -7.34 -1.91
C ALA A 201 2.85 -7.13 -3.14
N THR A 202 3.10 -5.87 -3.51
CA THR A 202 4.00 -5.53 -4.62
C THR A 202 5.41 -6.07 -4.37
N LEU A 203 5.96 -5.90 -3.17
CA LEU A 203 7.29 -6.43 -2.81
C LEU A 203 7.36 -7.96 -2.96
N ILE A 204 6.37 -8.68 -2.39
CA ILE A 204 6.34 -10.15 -2.44
C ILE A 204 6.22 -10.64 -3.86
N ILE A 205 5.31 -10.07 -4.66
CA ILE A 205 5.08 -10.47 -6.05
C ILE A 205 6.33 -10.21 -6.88
N SER A 206 6.95 -9.04 -6.75
CA SER A 206 8.17 -8.69 -7.47
C SER A 206 9.31 -9.68 -7.18
N PHE A 207 9.52 -10.05 -5.91
CA PHE A 207 10.54 -11.04 -5.55
C PHE A 207 10.20 -12.47 -6.01
N VAL A 208 8.94 -12.86 -6.02
CA VAL A 208 8.52 -14.17 -6.56
C VAL A 208 8.82 -14.25 -8.05
N MET A 209 8.65 -13.15 -8.77
CA MET A 209 8.87 -13.06 -10.22
C MET A 209 10.32 -12.75 -10.61
N GLY A 210 11.25 -12.65 -9.66
CA GLY A 210 12.66 -12.37 -9.97
C GLY A 210 12.93 -10.94 -10.44
N LYS A 211 12.08 -9.96 -10.10
CA LYS A 211 12.22 -8.57 -10.55
C LYS A 211 13.21 -7.78 -9.69
N LYS A 212 13.89 -6.80 -10.28
CA LYS A 212 14.65 -5.80 -9.54
C LYS A 212 13.68 -4.88 -8.81
N VAL A 213 13.79 -4.77 -7.49
CA VAL A 213 12.97 -3.89 -6.66
C VAL A 213 13.81 -2.71 -6.20
N CYS A 214 13.33 -1.49 -6.43
CA CYS A 214 13.89 -0.28 -5.85
C CYS A 214 12.96 0.21 -4.74
N LEU A 215 13.48 0.34 -3.52
CA LEU A 215 12.74 0.82 -2.34
C LEU A 215 13.21 2.19 -1.93
N MET A 216 12.26 3.04 -1.58
CA MET A 216 12.51 4.34 -0.97
C MET A 216 12.10 4.34 0.51
N ARG A 217 12.96 4.88 1.39
CA ARG A 217 12.71 4.93 2.83
C ARG A 217 11.57 5.88 3.20
N LYS A 218 11.53 7.03 2.56
CA LYS A 218 10.50 8.06 2.67
C LYS A 218 10.29 8.67 1.29
N PHE A 219 9.06 8.84 0.87
CA PHE A 219 8.77 9.40 -0.44
C PHE A 219 9.19 10.88 -0.51
N ASP A 220 10.06 11.16 -1.46
CA ASP A 220 10.38 12.49 -1.99
C ASP A 220 10.25 12.44 -3.51
N ALA A 221 9.55 13.40 -4.10
CA ALA A 221 9.22 13.33 -5.54
C ALA A 221 10.45 13.53 -6.43
N ARG A 222 11.40 14.39 -6.04
CA ARG A 222 12.61 14.63 -6.80
C ARG A 222 13.55 13.44 -6.78
N GLU A 223 13.83 12.92 -5.58
CA GLU A 223 14.65 11.72 -5.39
C GLU A 223 14.01 10.50 -6.08
N ALA A 224 12.66 10.39 -6.06
CA ALA A 224 11.94 9.34 -6.76
C ALA A 224 12.16 9.40 -8.27
N LEU A 225 12.04 10.57 -8.89
CA LEU A 225 12.29 10.77 -10.33
C LEU A 225 13.73 10.43 -10.70
N GLU A 226 14.70 10.88 -9.91
CA GLU A 226 16.12 10.54 -10.10
C GLU A 226 16.34 9.02 -10.04
N THR A 227 15.79 8.36 -9.03
CA THR A 227 15.84 6.88 -8.91
C THR A 227 15.19 6.18 -10.10
N ILE A 228 14.03 6.66 -10.57
CA ILE A 228 13.31 6.08 -11.73
C ILE A 228 14.20 6.10 -12.97
N LEU A 229 14.88 7.22 -13.22
CA LEU A 229 15.77 7.37 -14.37
C LEU A 229 17.05 6.55 -14.22
N GLU A 230 17.78 6.70 -13.10
CA GLU A 230 19.06 6.06 -12.84
C GLU A 230 18.95 4.52 -12.82
N GLU A 231 17.88 4.00 -12.24
CA GLU A 231 17.63 2.56 -12.13
C GLU A 231 16.88 1.99 -13.32
N ASN A 232 16.58 2.81 -14.34
CA ASN A 232 15.81 2.40 -15.50
C ASN A 232 14.54 1.63 -15.11
N ILE A 233 13.70 2.27 -14.30
CA ILE A 233 12.47 1.65 -13.77
C ILE A 233 11.40 1.57 -14.84
N GLU A 234 10.79 0.40 -14.95
CA GLU A 234 9.69 0.14 -15.90
C GLU A 234 8.31 0.13 -15.22
N VAL A 235 8.23 -0.27 -13.95
CA VAL A 235 6.96 -0.35 -13.20
C VAL A 235 6.99 0.55 -11.99
N LEU A 236 5.99 1.41 -11.84
CA LEU A 236 5.77 2.21 -10.63
C LEU A 236 4.56 1.67 -9.85
N SER A 237 4.70 1.53 -8.53
CA SER A 237 3.59 1.20 -7.63
C SER A 237 3.35 2.38 -6.71
N LEU A 238 2.26 3.15 -6.93
CA LEU A 238 2.03 4.46 -6.35
C LEU A 238 0.64 4.59 -5.73
N VAL A 239 0.48 5.55 -4.81
CA VAL A 239 -0.84 6.12 -4.51
C VAL A 239 -1.06 7.40 -5.32
N PRO A 240 -2.33 7.83 -5.56
CA PRO A 240 -2.63 9.01 -6.36
C PRO A 240 -1.90 10.29 -5.93
N ALA A 241 -1.75 10.49 -4.62
CA ALA A 241 -1.00 11.64 -4.08
C ALA A 241 0.49 11.64 -4.47
N MET A 242 1.12 10.46 -4.56
CA MET A 242 2.50 10.34 -5.04
C MET A 242 2.58 10.62 -6.54
N LEU A 243 1.66 10.09 -7.35
CA LEU A 243 1.57 10.37 -8.78
C LEU A 243 1.41 11.87 -9.05
N ALA A 244 0.53 12.53 -8.30
CA ALA A 244 0.34 13.98 -8.38
C ALA A 244 1.65 14.75 -8.12
N ARG A 245 2.38 14.40 -7.05
CA ARG A 245 3.64 15.03 -6.69
C ARG A 245 4.74 14.80 -7.73
N LEU A 246 4.81 13.62 -8.34
CA LEU A 246 5.73 13.37 -9.45
C LEU A 246 5.44 14.33 -10.61
N TRP A 247 4.16 14.46 -11.03
CA TRP A 247 3.77 15.35 -12.12
C TRP A 247 3.91 16.85 -11.83
N GLN A 248 3.91 17.25 -10.56
CA GLN A 248 4.17 18.64 -10.13
C GLN A 248 5.66 18.98 -10.13
N THR A 249 6.55 18.00 -10.28
CA THR A 249 7.99 18.21 -10.34
C THR A 249 8.41 18.55 -11.78
N GLU A 250 9.32 19.49 -11.93
CA GLU A 250 9.83 19.91 -13.24
C GLU A 250 10.46 18.73 -14.00
N ASN A 251 10.21 18.69 -15.30
CA ASN A 251 10.75 17.70 -16.23
C ASN A 251 10.40 16.24 -15.89
N ALA A 252 9.33 16.00 -15.14
CA ALA A 252 8.92 14.64 -14.72
C ALA A 252 8.83 13.64 -15.89
N SER A 253 8.37 14.08 -17.07
CA SER A 253 8.29 13.22 -18.27
C SER A 253 9.65 12.66 -18.69
N ASP A 254 10.72 13.46 -18.59
CA ASP A 254 12.06 13.04 -19.01
C ASP A 254 12.62 11.96 -18.09
N TYR A 255 12.33 12.07 -16.80
CA TYR A 255 12.71 11.07 -15.80
C TYR A 255 11.92 9.78 -15.95
N MET A 256 10.64 9.85 -16.34
CA MET A 256 9.73 8.71 -16.46
C MET A 256 9.65 8.14 -17.88
N LYS A 257 10.48 8.55 -18.83
CA LYS A 257 10.44 8.13 -20.25
C LYS A 257 10.50 6.60 -20.49
N ASN A 258 11.10 5.85 -19.56
CA ASN A 258 11.24 4.41 -19.65
C ASN A 258 10.15 3.65 -18.87
N VAL A 259 9.24 4.38 -18.21
CA VAL A 259 8.13 3.77 -17.48
C VAL A 259 7.11 3.20 -18.46
N LYS A 260 6.80 1.93 -18.29
CA LYS A 260 5.86 1.17 -19.13
C LYS A 260 4.56 0.81 -18.42
N CYS A 261 4.59 0.86 -17.08
CA CYS A 261 3.43 0.51 -16.27
C CYS A 261 3.41 1.31 -14.97
N ILE A 262 2.28 1.93 -14.65
CA ILE A 262 2.02 2.61 -13.40
C ILE A 262 0.81 1.97 -12.74
N ILE A 263 1.03 1.26 -11.64
CA ILE A 263 -0.02 0.67 -10.82
C ILE A 263 -0.38 1.68 -9.73
N CYS A 264 -1.49 2.37 -9.91
CA CYS A 264 -1.98 3.38 -8.98
C CYS A 264 -3.16 2.83 -8.17
N GLY A 265 -3.13 2.97 -6.85
CA GLY A 265 -4.22 2.45 -6.02
C GLY A 265 -4.12 2.89 -4.57
N GLY A 266 -5.07 2.44 -3.75
CA GLY A 266 -5.11 2.73 -2.31
C GLY A 266 -5.83 4.03 -1.94
N ASP A 267 -6.15 4.87 -2.92
CA ASP A 267 -6.96 6.07 -2.76
C ASP A 267 -7.67 6.39 -4.09
N ARG A 268 -8.53 7.42 -4.09
CA ARG A 268 -9.23 7.85 -5.30
C ARG A 268 -8.27 8.53 -6.28
N LEU A 269 -8.23 8.02 -7.51
CA LEU A 269 -7.50 8.62 -8.62
C LEU A 269 -8.30 9.79 -9.22
N ASP A 270 -7.70 10.98 -9.29
CA ASP A 270 -8.32 12.14 -9.96
C ASP A 270 -8.11 12.11 -11.46
N LYS A 271 -9.13 12.52 -12.22
CA LYS A 271 -9.12 12.55 -13.69
C LYS A 271 -7.96 13.37 -14.25
N LYS A 272 -7.65 14.50 -13.63
CA LYS A 272 -6.52 15.37 -14.00
C LYS A 272 -5.22 14.59 -14.15
N TRP A 273 -4.85 13.80 -13.14
CA TRP A 273 -3.59 13.06 -13.14
C TRP A 273 -3.59 11.87 -14.09
N ALA A 274 -4.75 11.22 -14.27
CA ALA A 274 -4.90 10.18 -15.27
C ALA A 274 -4.75 10.74 -16.68
N THR A 275 -5.37 11.89 -16.99
CA THR A 275 -5.25 12.56 -18.28
C THR A 275 -3.82 12.99 -18.57
N ILE A 276 -3.15 13.69 -17.63
CA ILE A 276 -1.75 14.10 -17.77
C ILE A 276 -0.83 12.91 -18.03
N THR A 277 -1.05 11.79 -17.29
CA THR A 277 -0.24 10.58 -17.46
C THR A 277 -0.42 9.99 -18.85
N ASN A 278 -1.66 9.87 -19.32
CA ASN A 278 -1.93 9.34 -20.65
C ASN A 278 -1.38 10.23 -21.79
N GLU A 279 -1.49 11.54 -21.65
CA GLU A 279 -0.95 12.50 -22.65
C GLU A 279 0.57 12.45 -22.73
N ARG A 280 1.27 12.29 -21.60
CA ARG A 280 2.73 12.39 -21.54
C ARG A 280 3.47 11.07 -21.67
N LEU A 281 2.89 9.95 -21.20
CA LEU A 281 3.51 8.64 -21.21
C LEU A 281 2.73 7.61 -22.04
N GLY A 282 1.52 7.95 -22.53
CA GLY A 282 0.65 7.00 -23.22
C GLY A 282 -0.10 6.07 -22.27
N HIS A 283 -0.52 4.92 -22.78
CA HIS A 283 -1.37 3.95 -22.10
C HIS A 283 -0.61 3.09 -21.07
N VAL A 284 -0.11 3.72 -20.00
CA VAL A 284 0.71 3.05 -18.95
C VAL A 284 0.04 2.99 -17.58
N LEU A 285 -1.07 3.74 -17.36
CA LEU A 285 -1.67 3.91 -16.03
C LEU A 285 -2.81 2.93 -15.79
N TYR A 286 -2.67 2.08 -14.78
CA TYR A 286 -3.67 1.18 -14.25
C TYR A 286 -4.21 1.69 -12.91
N ASN A 287 -5.54 1.69 -12.72
CA ASN A 287 -6.17 2.00 -11.44
C ASN A 287 -6.54 0.71 -10.72
N LEU A 288 -5.89 0.45 -9.59
CA LEU A 288 -6.06 -0.75 -8.77
C LEU A 288 -6.93 -0.43 -7.56
N PHE A 289 -8.06 -1.11 -7.43
CA PHE A 289 -8.97 -0.91 -6.30
C PHE A 289 -9.06 -2.13 -5.39
N GLY A 290 -9.02 -1.88 -4.09
CA GLY A 290 -9.08 -2.91 -3.07
C GLY A 290 -9.13 -2.37 -1.66
N THR A 291 -9.31 -3.27 -0.70
CA THR A 291 -9.25 -2.95 0.73
C THR A 291 -8.25 -3.84 1.45
N SER A 292 -7.82 -3.43 2.62
CA SER A 292 -6.89 -4.26 3.41
C SER A 292 -7.50 -5.61 3.79
N GLU A 293 -8.81 -5.65 3.99
CA GLU A 293 -9.55 -6.86 4.36
C GLU A 293 -9.77 -7.80 3.17
N ALA A 294 -10.19 -7.26 2.03
CA ALA A 294 -10.51 -8.05 0.83
C ALA A 294 -9.28 -8.32 -0.07
N GLY A 295 -8.21 -7.52 0.06
CA GLY A 295 -7.14 -7.43 -0.92
C GLY A 295 -7.56 -6.56 -2.10
N PHE A 296 -6.78 -6.53 -3.18
CA PHE A 296 -7.23 -5.89 -4.40
C PHE A 296 -8.18 -6.81 -5.18
N PHE A 297 -9.16 -6.25 -5.85
CA PHE A 297 -10.22 -7.03 -6.49
C PHE A 297 -10.82 -6.39 -7.73
N MET A 298 -10.45 -5.17 -8.08
CA MET A 298 -10.79 -4.53 -9.35
C MET A 298 -9.57 -3.87 -9.96
N ILE A 299 -9.53 -3.85 -11.29
CA ILE A 299 -8.52 -3.17 -12.10
C ILE A 299 -9.23 -2.42 -13.22
N ALA A 300 -8.86 -1.15 -13.41
CA ALA A 300 -9.13 -0.41 -14.63
C ALA A 300 -7.84 -0.31 -15.44
N SER A 301 -7.89 -0.73 -16.69
CA SER A 301 -6.80 -0.60 -17.66
C SER A 301 -6.64 0.86 -18.12
N PRO A 302 -5.54 1.20 -18.78
CA PRO A 302 -5.40 2.52 -19.40
C PRO A 302 -6.51 2.85 -20.39
N GLU A 303 -6.99 1.86 -21.15
CA GLU A 303 -8.10 1.99 -22.09
C GLU A 303 -9.42 2.25 -21.36
N ASP A 304 -9.65 1.58 -20.22
CA ASP A 304 -10.82 1.80 -19.39
C ASP A 304 -10.89 3.22 -18.84
N LEU A 305 -9.71 3.77 -18.44
CA LEU A 305 -9.60 5.13 -17.91
C LEU A 305 -9.82 6.21 -18.97
N THR A 306 -9.51 5.92 -20.23
CA THR A 306 -9.72 6.86 -21.35
C THR A 306 -11.10 6.75 -21.98
N LYS A 307 -11.67 5.54 -22.02
CA LYS A 307 -12.99 5.28 -22.60
C LYS A 307 -14.14 5.92 -21.80
N ASN A 308 -14.01 5.96 -20.48
CA ASN A 308 -15.06 6.45 -19.61
C ASN A 308 -14.89 7.95 -19.33
N GLU A 309 -16.00 8.68 -19.31
CA GLU A 309 -15.99 10.12 -18.97
C GLU A 309 -15.53 10.37 -17.53
N GLU A 310 -15.89 9.46 -16.61
CA GLU A 310 -15.44 9.48 -15.23
C GLU A 310 -14.36 8.42 -14.98
N ILE A 311 -13.52 8.66 -13.96
CA ILE A 311 -12.56 7.66 -13.52
C ILE A 311 -13.30 6.45 -12.95
N THR A 312 -13.13 5.32 -13.62
CA THR A 312 -13.62 4.02 -13.14
C THR A 312 -12.63 3.34 -12.21
N ILE A 313 -13.14 2.57 -11.26
CA ILE A 313 -12.33 1.63 -10.48
C ILE A 313 -12.20 0.26 -11.18
N GLY A 314 -12.71 0.16 -12.41
CA GLY A 314 -12.56 -1.00 -13.29
C GLY A 314 -13.65 -2.05 -13.13
N LYS A 315 -13.27 -3.27 -13.47
CA LYS A 315 -14.10 -4.48 -13.35
C LYS A 315 -13.47 -5.44 -12.33
N PRO A 316 -14.30 -6.33 -11.74
CA PRO A 316 -13.78 -7.38 -10.88
C PRO A 316 -12.79 -8.28 -11.62
N ILE A 317 -11.64 -8.53 -11.01
CA ILE A 317 -10.64 -9.46 -11.55
C ILE A 317 -11.14 -10.90 -11.46
N ARG A 318 -10.55 -11.78 -12.25
CA ARG A 318 -10.93 -13.20 -12.29
C ARG A 318 -10.93 -13.85 -10.91
N GLY A 319 -12.03 -14.52 -10.56
CA GLY A 319 -12.18 -15.23 -9.29
C GLY A 319 -12.67 -14.35 -8.13
N VAL A 320 -13.05 -13.09 -8.40
CA VAL A 320 -13.75 -12.22 -7.45
C VAL A 320 -15.18 -11.99 -7.90
N MET A 321 -16.08 -11.98 -6.94
CA MET A 321 -17.47 -11.55 -7.16
C MET A 321 -17.67 -10.19 -6.48
N CYS A 322 -18.26 -9.26 -7.23
CA CYS A 322 -18.64 -7.93 -6.73
C CYS A 322 -20.08 -7.61 -7.12
N GLN A 323 -20.77 -6.90 -6.25
CA GLN A 323 -22.12 -6.40 -6.52
C GLN A 323 -22.38 -5.10 -5.77
N VAL A 324 -23.31 -4.30 -6.29
CA VAL A 324 -23.88 -3.13 -5.59
C VAL A 324 -25.02 -3.63 -4.71
N GLY A 325 -24.91 -3.45 -3.40
CA GLY A 325 -25.93 -3.87 -2.44
C GLY A 325 -27.02 -2.81 -2.31
N ASN A 326 -28.30 -3.22 -2.37
CA ASN A 326 -29.46 -2.34 -2.14
C ASN A 326 -29.29 -0.94 -2.76
N PRO A 327 -29.16 -0.85 -4.10
CA PRO A 327 -28.91 0.43 -4.76
C PRO A 327 -30.11 1.37 -4.60
N ASP A 328 -29.84 2.67 -4.51
CA ASP A 328 -30.85 3.72 -4.54
C ASP A 328 -31.41 3.95 -5.95
N ILE A 329 -32.24 4.98 -6.12
CA ILE A 329 -32.87 5.33 -7.43
C ILE A 329 -31.83 5.68 -8.51
N ASN A 330 -30.61 6.10 -8.10
CA ASN A 330 -29.49 6.42 -8.98
C ASN A 330 -28.57 5.22 -9.23
N GLY A 331 -28.92 4.04 -8.71
CA GLY A 331 -28.09 2.84 -8.80
C GLY A 331 -26.88 2.83 -7.86
N ILE A 332 -26.80 3.75 -6.90
CA ILE A 332 -25.70 3.89 -5.95
C ILE A 332 -25.99 3.04 -4.70
N GLY A 333 -25.04 2.22 -4.30
CA GLY A 333 -25.16 1.40 -3.10
C GLY A 333 -23.81 0.90 -2.59
N PRO A 334 -23.80 0.23 -1.43
CA PRO A 334 -22.57 -0.33 -0.85
C PRO A 334 -21.94 -1.36 -1.79
N LEU A 335 -20.63 -1.26 -1.97
CA LEU A 335 -19.85 -2.27 -2.68
C LEU A 335 -19.68 -3.51 -1.81
N LEU A 336 -20.25 -4.61 -2.27
CA LEU A 336 -20.09 -5.93 -1.67
C LEU A 336 -19.08 -6.74 -2.48
N VAL A 337 -18.17 -7.41 -1.79
CA VAL A 337 -17.12 -8.24 -2.41
C VAL A 337 -17.04 -9.61 -1.74
N CYS A 338 -16.81 -10.65 -2.54
CA CYS A 338 -16.49 -11.99 -2.10
C CYS A 338 -15.21 -12.45 -2.81
N SER A 339 -14.17 -12.72 -2.02
CA SER A 339 -12.84 -13.06 -2.53
C SER A 339 -12.23 -14.21 -1.73
N ASN A 340 -11.56 -15.14 -2.43
CA ASN A 340 -10.83 -16.25 -1.80
C ASN A 340 -9.45 -15.85 -1.24
N TRP A 341 -8.94 -14.67 -1.53
CA TRP A 341 -7.71 -14.12 -0.95
C TRP A 341 -7.93 -13.00 0.06
N ALA A 342 -9.17 -12.74 0.45
CA ALA A 342 -9.49 -11.90 1.58
C ALA A 342 -8.78 -12.37 2.85
N MET A 343 -8.73 -11.51 3.88
CA MET A 343 -8.23 -11.88 5.19
C MET A 343 -8.89 -13.18 5.70
N THR A 344 -8.18 -13.93 6.54
CA THR A 344 -8.54 -15.30 6.90
C THR A 344 -9.98 -15.46 7.41
N SER A 345 -10.50 -14.49 8.18
CA SER A 345 -11.86 -14.51 8.72
C SER A 345 -12.96 -14.22 7.69
N LEU A 346 -12.63 -13.62 6.56
CA LEU A 346 -13.56 -13.15 5.51
C LEU A 346 -13.44 -13.93 4.20
N LYS A 347 -12.51 -14.87 4.14
CA LYS A 347 -12.25 -15.67 2.94
C LYS A 347 -13.50 -16.36 2.44
N GLY A 348 -13.85 -16.11 1.16
CA GLY A 348 -15.02 -16.72 0.50
C GLY A 348 -16.38 -16.27 1.02
N LYS A 349 -16.42 -15.20 1.83
CA LYS A 349 -17.66 -14.61 2.34
C LYS A 349 -17.93 -13.26 1.70
N TRP A 350 -19.20 -12.95 1.51
CA TRP A 350 -19.64 -11.60 1.14
C TRP A 350 -19.36 -10.62 2.28
N GLN A 351 -18.76 -9.50 1.94
CA GLN A 351 -18.45 -8.42 2.88
C GLN A 351 -18.68 -7.06 2.21
N SER A 352 -19.14 -6.10 2.99
CA SER A 352 -19.18 -4.71 2.57
C SER A 352 -17.78 -4.10 2.72
N THR A 353 -17.32 -3.38 1.69
CA THR A 353 -16.07 -2.63 1.75
C THR A 353 -16.22 -1.32 2.53
N GLY A 354 -17.46 -0.87 2.74
CA GLY A 354 -17.79 0.45 3.26
C GLY A 354 -17.75 1.55 2.21
N ASP A 355 -17.43 1.21 0.97
CA ASP A 355 -17.44 2.14 -0.15
C ASP A 355 -18.81 2.13 -0.84
N LEU A 356 -19.23 3.28 -1.34
CA LEU A 356 -20.42 3.43 -2.19
C LEU A 356 -19.99 3.50 -3.64
N VAL A 357 -20.69 2.76 -4.48
CA VAL A 357 -20.40 2.67 -5.91
C VAL A 357 -21.69 2.62 -6.71
N TYR A 358 -21.61 2.94 -8.00
CA TYR A 358 -22.60 2.48 -8.98
C TYR A 358 -21.90 1.65 -10.05
N ARG A 359 -22.67 0.82 -10.75
CA ARG A 359 -22.21 0.00 -11.86
C ARG A 359 -22.95 0.40 -13.12
N ASN A 360 -22.23 0.73 -14.21
CA ASN A 360 -22.83 1.04 -15.47
C ASN A 360 -23.25 -0.23 -16.26
N THR A 361 -23.92 -0.05 -17.38
CA THR A 361 -24.41 -1.12 -18.25
C THR A 361 -23.31 -1.95 -18.88
N GLU A 362 -22.09 -1.40 -19.03
CA GLU A 362 -20.91 -2.10 -19.53
C GLU A 362 -20.17 -2.91 -18.44
N GLY A 363 -20.63 -2.80 -17.19
CA GLY A 363 -20.08 -3.54 -16.05
C GLY A 363 -18.93 -2.87 -15.32
N TYR A 364 -18.60 -1.61 -15.64
CA TYR A 364 -17.63 -0.81 -14.92
C TYR A 364 -18.22 -0.28 -13.61
N TYR A 365 -17.39 -0.25 -12.57
CA TYR A 365 -17.73 0.31 -11.28
C TYR A 365 -17.12 1.70 -11.11
N PHE A 366 -17.88 2.59 -10.47
CA PHE A 366 -17.49 3.97 -10.22
C PHE A 366 -17.65 4.30 -8.75
N TYR A 367 -16.61 4.81 -8.13
CA TYR A 367 -16.58 5.18 -6.73
C TYR A 367 -17.38 6.46 -6.49
N ARG A 368 -18.18 6.47 -5.40
CA ARG A 368 -19.04 7.61 -5.01
C ARG A 368 -18.72 8.16 -3.62
N GLY A 369 -17.92 7.46 -2.84
CA GLY A 369 -17.53 7.90 -1.51
C GLY A 369 -17.59 6.76 -0.49
N ARG A 370 -17.35 7.12 0.76
CA ARG A 370 -17.45 6.21 1.90
C ARG A 370 -18.83 6.31 2.53
N ALA A 371 -19.46 5.16 2.81
CA ALA A 371 -20.75 5.11 3.48
C ALA A 371 -20.70 5.70 4.92
N ASP A 372 -19.55 5.53 5.60
CA ASP A 372 -19.32 6.03 6.96
C ASP A 372 -18.89 7.50 7.01
N LYS A 373 -18.67 8.16 5.87
CA LYS A 373 -18.37 9.59 5.76
C LYS A 373 -19.53 10.44 5.25
N MET A 374 -20.68 9.85 4.95
CA MET A 374 -21.86 10.60 4.55
C MET A 374 -22.28 11.57 5.66
N VAL A 375 -22.58 12.79 5.30
CA VAL A 375 -22.99 13.86 6.20
C VAL A 375 -24.38 14.36 5.78
N VAL A 376 -25.27 14.55 6.76
CA VAL A 376 -26.58 15.17 6.50
C VAL A 376 -26.41 16.68 6.68
N CYS A 377 -26.44 17.41 5.57
CA CYS A 377 -26.36 18.87 5.54
C CYS A 377 -27.72 19.47 5.20
N GLY A 378 -28.36 20.13 6.18
CA GLY A 378 -29.68 20.75 5.94
C GLY A 378 -30.79 19.78 5.50
N GLY A 379 -30.67 18.48 5.84
CA GLY A 379 -31.61 17.42 5.43
C GLY A 379 -31.20 16.64 4.19
N GLU A 380 -30.15 17.07 3.49
CA GLU A 380 -29.62 16.39 2.30
C GLU A 380 -28.41 15.52 2.64
N ASN A 381 -28.34 14.34 2.03
CA ASN A 381 -27.19 13.44 2.16
C ASN A 381 -26.06 13.91 1.25
N VAL A 382 -24.98 14.42 1.84
CA VAL A 382 -23.81 14.90 1.10
C VAL A 382 -22.61 14.03 1.39
N TYR A 383 -21.85 13.73 0.36
CA TYR A 383 -20.62 12.95 0.45
C TYR A 383 -19.42 13.90 0.30
N PRO A 384 -18.62 14.13 1.34
CA PRO A 384 -17.43 15.00 1.28
C PRO A 384 -16.50 14.65 0.13
N ASP A 385 -16.26 13.35 -0.09
CA ASP A 385 -15.40 12.84 -1.18
C ASP A 385 -15.90 13.26 -2.59
N TYR A 386 -17.22 13.46 -2.76
CA TYR A 386 -17.78 13.96 -4.03
C TYR A 386 -17.52 15.44 -4.23
N VAL A 387 -17.71 16.24 -3.18
CA VAL A 387 -17.43 17.69 -3.22
C VAL A 387 -15.94 17.93 -3.46
N GLU A 388 -15.09 17.16 -2.79
CA GLU A 388 -13.64 17.17 -2.97
C GLU A 388 -13.22 16.86 -4.42
N LYS A 389 -13.91 15.88 -5.05
CA LYS A 389 -13.72 15.59 -6.47
C LYS A 389 -13.97 16.81 -7.35
N VAL A 390 -15.12 17.50 -7.16
CA VAL A 390 -15.49 18.66 -7.97
C VAL A 390 -14.51 19.82 -7.76
N ILE A 391 -14.05 20.04 -6.51
CA ILE A 391 -13.03 21.06 -6.22
C ILE A 391 -11.71 20.73 -6.94
N ASN A 392 -11.27 19.47 -6.90
CA ASN A 392 -10.02 19.02 -7.53
C ASN A 392 -10.06 19.03 -9.07
N GLU A 393 -11.24 19.09 -9.69
CA GLU A 393 -11.39 19.27 -11.13
C GLU A 393 -11.03 20.70 -11.59
N HIS A 394 -10.96 21.69 -10.66
CA HIS A 394 -10.55 23.03 -11.01
C HIS A 394 -9.07 23.07 -11.42
N PRO A 395 -8.71 23.72 -12.57
CA PRO A 395 -7.34 23.68 -13.10
C PRO A 395 -6.26 24.19 -12.15
N GLU A 396 -6.57 25.20 -11.34
CA GLU A 396 -5.64 25.84 -10.42
C GLU A 396 -5.61 25.18 -9.02
N VAL A 397 -6.42 24.13 -8.79
CA VAL A 397 -6.39 23.36 -7.54
C VAL A 397 -5.39 22.21 -7.67
N LEU A 398 -4.48 22.10 -6.71
CA LEU A 398 -3.52 20.99 -6.61
C LEU A 398 -4.04 19.85 -5.77
N ALA A 399 -4.71 20.17 -4.65
CA ALA A 399 -5.32 19.21 -3.75
C ALA A 399 -6.39 19.88 -2.91
N SER A 400 -7.39 19.11 -2.44
CA SER A 400 -8.35 19.57 -1.46
C SER A 400 -8.67 18.48 -0.44
N VAL A 401 -9.13 18.89 0.75
CA VAL A 401 -9.71 18.02 1.76
C VAL A 401 -11.02 18.65 2.22
N VAL A 402 -12.10 17.90 2.09
CA VAL A 402 -13.45 18.31 2.50
C VAL A 402 -13.84 17.54 3.76
N TYR A 403 -14.31 18.24 4.78
CA TYR A 403 -14.68 17.66 6.06
C TYR A 403 -15.93 18.29 6.65
N PRO A 404 -16.71 17.54 7.44
CA PRO A 404 -17.89 18.08 8.10
C PRO A 404 -17.52 19.01 9.25
N SER A 405 -18.29 20.10 9.40
CA SER A 405 -18.22 20.99 10.55
C SER A 405 -19.60 21.28 11.10
N PRO A 406 -19.75 21.48 12.42
CA PRO A 406 -21.01 21.84 13.05
C PRO A 406 -21.45 23.26 12.67
N GLU A 407 -22.74 23.43 12.34
CA GLU A 407 -23.34 24.71 12.03
C GLU A 407 -24.72 24.82 12.72
N PRO A 408 -24.99 25.87 13.53
CA PRO A 408 -26.20 25.94 14.32
C PRO A 408 -27.51 25.91 13.55
N LYS A 409 -27.53 26.44 12.33
CA LYS A 409 -28.74 26.54 11.48
C LYS A 409 -29.05 25.26 10.70
N PHE A 410 -28.02 24.58 10.21
CA PHE A 410 -28.16 23.42 9.33
C PHE A 410 -27.69 22.10 9.97
N GLY A 411 -27.27 22.16 11.25
CA GLY A 411 -26.73 21.03 11.97
C GLY A 411 -25.27 20.71 11.57
N MET A 412 -25.06 20.36 10.32
CA MET A 412 -23.74 20.13 9.75
C MET A 412 -23.63 20.85 8.38
N VAL A 413 -22.43 21.34 8.09
CA VAL A 413 -22.01 21.86 6.78
C VAL A 413 -20.68 21.21 6.39
N LEU A 414 -20.24 21.42 5.17
CA LEU A 414 -18.94 20.98 4.70
C LEU A 414 -17.99 22.18 4.61
N ASP A 415 -16.83 22.04 5.25
CA ASP A 415 -15.68 22.92 5.08
C ASP A 415 -14.64 22.28 4.17
N ALA A 416 -13.86 23.09 3.47
CA ALA A 416 -12.79 22.63 2.62
C ALA A 416 -11.47 23.36 2.93
N LYS A 417 -10.37 22.60 2.91
CA LYS A 417 -9.02 23.15 2.77
C LYS A 417 -8.55 22.85 1.38
N VAL A 418 -8.11 23.89 0.67
CA VAL A 418 -7.71 23.78 -0.75
C VAL A 418 -6.29 24.28 -0.88
N GLU A 419 -5.45 23.47 -1.51
CA GLU A 419 -4.11 23.82 -1.95
C GLU A 419 -4.20 24.30 -3.41
N ILE A 420 -3.79 25.52 -3.66
CA ILE A 420 -3.83 26.14 -5.00
C ILE A 420 -2.44 26.15 -5.64
N ALA A 421 -2.41 26.25 -6.97
CA ALA A 421 -1.17 26.32 -7.73
C ALA A 421 -0.35 27.56 -7.32
N PRO A 422 1.00 27.52 -7.35
CA PRO A 422 1.84 28.68 -7.12
C PRO A 422 1.42 29.83 -8.05
N TYR A 423 1.34 31.03 -7.48
CA TYR A 423 0.90 32.27 -8.18
C TYR A 423 -0.58 32.32 -8.60
N SER A 424 -1.41 31.34 -8.20
CA SER A 424 -2.86 31.42 -8.37
C SER A 424 -3.46 32.53 -7.49
N SER A 425 -4.42 33.26 -8.02
CA SER A 425 -5.24 34.24 -7.29
C SER A 425 -6.61 33.71 -6.87
N LEU A 426 -6.81 32.40 -6.97
CA LEU A 426 -8.07 31.73 -6.66
C LEU A 426 -8.53 31.99 -5.23
N THR A 427 -9.75 32.46 -5.06
CA THR A 427 -10.34 32.79 -3.77
C THR A 427 -11.34 31.72 -3.31
N SER A 428 -11.77 31.77 -2.06
CA SER A 428 -12.84 30.92 -1.55
C SER A 428 -14.19 31.13 -2.25
N GLU A 429 -14.47 32.34 -2.72
CA GLU A 429 -15.69 32.63 -3.46
C GLU A 429 -15.65 32.07 -4.89
N ASP A 430 -14.49 32.04 -5.52
CA ASP A 430 -14.31 31.40 -6.84
C ASP A 430 -14.56 29.88 -6.75
N ILE A 431 -14.04 29.23 -5.70
CA ILE A 431 -14.30 27.79 -5.43
C ILE A 431 -15.80 27.54 -5.19
N LYS A 432 -16.48 28.40 -4.39
CA LYS A 432 -17.92 28.28 -4.17
C LYS A 432 -18.73 28.46 -5.47
N SER A 433 -18.27 29.35 -6.34
CA SER A 433 -18.89 29.59 -7.64
C SER A 433 -18.67 28.41 -8.59
N TRP A 434 -17.51 27.75 -8.52
CA TRP A 434 -17.19 26.53 -9.24
C TRP A 434 -18.08 25.34 -8.85
N LEU A 435 -18.47 25.28 -7.57
CA LEU A 435 -19.32 24.23 -7.04
C LEU A 435 -20.82 24.40 -7.33
N ARG A 436 -21.26 25.54 -7.87
CA ARG A 436 -22.66 25.83 -8.26
C ARG A 436 -22.95 25.41 -9.68
#